data_a5ef1a6fc603e510847578a1232f7147
#
_entry.id   a5ef1a6fc603e510847578a1232f7147
#
_cell.length_a   1.000
_cell.length_b   1.000
_cell.length_c   1.000
_cell.angle_alpha   90.00
_cell.angle_beta   90.00
_cell.angle_gamma   90.00
#
_symmetry.space_group_name_H-M   'P 1'
#
loop_
_entity.id
_entity.type
_entity.pdbx_description
1 polymer ?
#
loop_
_entity_poly.entity_id
_entity_poly.type
_entity_poly.pdbx_seq_one_letter_code
_entity_poly.pdbx_strand_id
1 'polypeptide(L)'
;MRPMPTRPALRAAATRLRALMVRRGPRAVTGVARLGVLFERQRIRTGVLAAVVALSPTAATVLAPAAPNRPAAPIGTAAWRADPRALPDPVTAEPAAVHRFYATESPAARRALARRYPGVVGSSDGAPVALRYAANRVAMRAAGPRFADRTGRYLLFDPRGDGRVAEVFGDLAHADRIAVLVPGAGDDAANFWSGAGGRGYRALARQAGQLYRQGVAQRSGFAVIAWLGYRTPKGVSLSEAREDLARTGADALVRFVAGLRAVRPHATVAVLAHSYGSVVIGLAARRLPAQVTDLAVVGSPGMGVDDVSRLGTTARVWAGRCPGDWIRWVPKEQVFGLGHGRAPTDPAFGARVFGTGGVDDHDHYFAPGTESLANLAAIATRGSLR
;
A
#
# COMPACT_ATOMS: atom_id res chain seq x y z
N MET A 1 38.23 24.68 23.78
CA MET A 1 37.78 24.43 22.40
C MET A 1 38.93 23.81 21.62
N ARG A 2 38.82 22.53 21.21
CA ARG A 2 39.80 21.88 20.33
C ARG A 2 39.34 22.11 18.87
N PRO A 3 40.22 22.49 17.94
CA PRO A 3 39.84 22.72 16.55
C PRO A 3 39.46 21.42 15.84
N MET A 4 38.46 21.48 14.97
CA MET A 4 38.06 20.38 14.11
C MET A 4 39.16 20.03 13.08
N PRO A 5 39.38 18.74 12.75
CA PRO A 5 40.37 18.34 11.76
C PRO A 5 39.93 18.75 10.34
N THR A 6 40.88 19.26 9.57
CA THR A 6 40.69 19.73 8.20
C THR A 6 40.49 18.58 7.19
N ARG A 7 39.82 18.85 6.08
CA ARG A 7 39.51 17.87 5.01
C ARG A 7 40.66 16.99 4.49
N PRO A 8 41.94 17.46 4.44
CA PRO A 8 43.08 16.60 4.06
C PRO A 8 43.40 15.50 5.07
N ALA A 9 43.21 15.74 6.38
CA ALA A 9 43.48 14.74 7.42
C ALA A 9 42.52 13.54 7.36
N LEU A 10 41.27 13.76 6.95
CA LEU A 10 40.27 12.70 6.76
C LEU A 10 40.54 11.82 5.52
N ARG A 11 41.11 12.39 4.45
CA ARG A 11 41.54 11.64 3.27
C ARG A 11 42.74 10.74 3.53
N ALA A 12 43.73 11.21 4.30
CA ALA A 12 44.90 10.41 4.68
C ALA A 12 44.54 9.23 5.59
N ALA A 13 43.57 9.40 6.48
CA ALA A 13 43.03 8.29 7.32
C ALA A 13 42.32 7.21 6.51
N ALA A 14 41.54 7.61 5.51
CA ALA A 14 40.83 6.67 4.62
C ALA A 14 41.80 5.83 3.77
N THR A 15 42.86 6.43 3.28
CA THR A 15 43.91 5.73 2.48
C THR A 15 44.67 4.73 3.31
N ARG A 16 44.99 5.04 4.57
CA ARG A 16 45.69 4.12 5.51
C ARG A 16 44.81 2.94 5.91
N LEU A 17 43.49 3.13 6.05
CA LEU A 17 42.56 2.04 6.31
C LEU A 17 42.43 1.05 5.11
N ARG A 18 42.46 1.55 3.87
CA ARG A 18 42.49 0.72 2.68
C ARG A 18 43.75 -0.16 2.57
N ALA A 19 44.93 0.40 2.93
CA ALA A 19 46.19 -0.33 2.91
C ALA A 19 46.26 -1.45 3.97
N LEU A 20 45.56 -1.29 5.11
CA LEU A 20 45.49 -2.32 6.16
C LEU A 20 44.57 -3.51 5.78
N MET A 21 43.55 -3.26 4.95
CA MET A 21 42.60 -4.32 4.53
C MET A 21 43.19 -5.30 3.50
N VAL A 22 44.21 -4.90 2.75
CA VAL A 22 44.83 -5.76 1.73
C VAL A 22 45.81 -6.77 2.35
N ARG A 23 46.23 -6.62 3.62
CA ARG A 23 47.24 -7.46 4.27
C ARG A 23 46.71 -8.52 5.25
N ARG A 24 45.40 -8.67 5.44
CA ARG A 24 44.81 -9.69 6.35
C ARG A 24 43.76 -10.52 5.63
N GLY A 25 43.95 -11.84 5.62
CA GLY A 25 43.10 -12.82 4.93
C GLY A 25 41.67 -12.92 5.49
N PRO A 26 40.83 -13.85 4.97
CA PRO A 26 39.36 -13.83 5.03
C PRO A 26 38.70 -13.84 6.42
N ARG A 27 39.48 -14.00 7.51
CA ARG A 27 38.94 -13.93 8.90
C ARG A 27 38.68 -12.53 9.42
N ALA A 28 39.14 -11.47 8.75
CA ALA A 28 38.91 -10.06 9.17
C ALA A 28 37.63 -9.45 8.61
N VAL A 29 36.96 -10.10 7.64
CA VAL A 29 35.79 -9.56 6.95
C VAL A 29 34.52 -9.65 7.81
N THR A 30 34.42 -10.66 8.70
CA THR A 30 33.27 -10.81 9.60
C THR A 30 33.17 -9.76 10.70
N GLY A 31 34.29 -9.16 11.11
CA GLY A 31 34.31 -8.09 12.12
C GLY A 31 33.85 -6.73 11.58
N VAL A 32 34.22 -6.41 10.34
CA VAL A 32 33.89 -5.12 9.70
C VAL A 32 32.42 -5.06 9.28
N ALA A 33 31.85 -6.20 8.83
CA ALA A 33 30.42 -6.30 8.55
C ALA A 33 29.56 -6.10 9.82
N ARG A 34 30.03 -6.60 10.98
CA ARG A 34 29.35 -6.38 12.28
C ARG A 34 29.43 -4.91 12.75
N LEU A 35 30.54 -4.23 12.50
CA LEU A 35 30.67 -2.80 12.81
C LEU A 35 29.82 -1.92 11.90
N GLY A 36 29.73 -2.23 10.60
CA GLY A 36 28.85 -1.52 9.66
C GLY A 36 27.39 -1.60 10.07
N VAL A 37 26.92 -2.80 10.45
CA VAL A 37 25.55 -3.05 10.95
C VAL A 37 25.31 -2.34 12.30
N LEU A 38 26.31 -2.22 13.17
CA LEU A 38 26.21 -1.49 14.43
C LEU A 38 26.12 0.02 14.22
N PHE A 39 26.89 0.58 13.27
CA PHE A 39 26.83 2.01 12.92
C PHE A 39 25.51 2.39 12.25
N GLU A 40 24.97 1.53 11.39
CA GLU A 40 23.65 1.74 10.76
C GLU A 40 22.51 1.62 11.80
N ARG A 41 22.62 0.67 12.74
CA ARG A 41 21.69 0.53 13.88
C ARG A 41 21.74 1.76 14.80
N GLN A 42 22.89 2.40 14.99
CA GLN A 42 23.02 3.58 15.83
C GLN A 42 22.49 4.84 15.13
N ARG A 43 22.65 4.97 13.81
CA ARG A 43 22.07 6.07 13.02
C ARG A 43 20.54 6.01 12.98
N ILE A 44 19.95 4.81 12.87
CA ILE A 44 18.48 4.63 12.91
C ILE A 44 17.98 4.95 14.32
N ARG A 45 18.66 4.51 15.39
CA ARG A 45 18.27 4.85 16.77
C ARG A 45 18.40 6.36 17.05
N THR A 46 19.45 7.00 16.58
CA THR A 46 19.67 8.44 16.78
C THR A 46 18.71 9.28 15.92
N GLY A 47 18.37 8.85 14.71
CA GLY A 47 17.39 9.51 13.85
C GLY A 47 15.97 9.45 14.42
N VAL A 48 15.56 8.31 14.97
CA VAL A 48 14.25 8.13 15.61
C VAL A 48 14.18 8.87 16.95
N LEU A 49 15.26 8.84 17.77
CA LEU A 49 15.32 9.63 19.02
C LEU A 49 15.40 11.15 18.73
N ALA A 50 16.09 11.60 17.70
CA ALA A 50 16.15 13.02 17.33
C ALA A 50 14.78 13.55 16.87
N ALA A 51 13.96 12.72 16.22
CA ALA A 51 12.59 13.09 15.87
C ALA A 51 11.67 13.22 17.10
N VAL A 52 11.97 12.52 18.20
CA VAL A 52 11.18 12.56 19.44
C VAL A 52 11.69 13.64 20.41
N VAL A 53 12.99 13.98 20.42
CA VAL A 53 13.61 14.93 21.37
C VAL A 53 13.61 16.37 20.86
N ALA A 54 13.38 16.63 19.58
CA ALA A 54 13.30 18.01 19.03
C ALA A 54 12.00 18.76 19.39
N LEU A 55 11.13 18.22 20.23
CA LEU A 55 9.98 18.90 20.81
C LEU A 55 10.38 19.63 22.11
N SER A 56 11.21 20.66 22.00
CA SER A 56 11.36 21.64 23.08
C SER A 56 10.06 22.42 23.28
N PRO A 57 9.58 22.67 24.53
CA PRO A 57 8.25 23.21 24.81
C PRO A 57 8.03 24.68 24.48
N THR A 58 8.93 25.33 23.74
CA THR A 58 8.84 26.75 23.35
C THR A 58 8.31 27.02 21.94
N ALA A 59 7.94 25.99 21.18
CA ALA A 59 7.28 26.16 19.89
C ALA A 59 5.94 25.41 19.86
N ALA A 60 5.02 25.78 20.73
CA ALA A 60 3.62 25.49 20.55
C ALA A 60 3.04 26.38 19.42
N THR A 61 3.60 26.25 18.23
CA THR A 61 2.86 26.60 17.02
C THR A 61 1.75 25.54 16.95
N VAL A 62 0.53 25.93 17.29
CA VAL A 62 -0.68 25.16 17.03
C VAL A 62 -0.65 24.87 15.53
N LEU A 63 -0.16 23.66 15.17
CA LEU A 63 -0.29 23.19 13.80
C LEU A 63 -1.80 23.10 13.54
N ALA A 64 -2.29 24.09 12.80
CA ALA A 64 -3.64 24.02 12.26
C ALA A 64 -3.79 22.64 11.60
N PRO A 65 -4.93 21.92 11.83
CA PRO A 65 -5.14 20.65 11.19
C PRO A 65 -4.97 20.84 9.69
N ALA A 66 -4.02 20.14 9.09
CA ALA A 66 -3.84 20.17 7.65
C ALA A 66 -5.20 19.88 7.02
N ALA A 67 -5.61 20.69 6.04
CA ALA A 67 -6.86 20.49 5.33
C ALA A 67 -6.98 19.00 4.94
N PRO A 68 -8.16 18.37 5.14
CA PRO A 68 -8.29 16.93 4.93
C PRO A 68 -7.80 16.59 3.52
N ASN A 69 -6.81 15.70 3.45
CA ASN A 69 -6.08 15.34 2.24
C ASN A 69 -6.96 14.43 1.36
N ARG A 70 -8.19 14.92 1.04
CA ARG A 70 -9.14 14.17 0.22
C ARG A 70 -8.59 13.97 -1.17
N PRO A 71 -8.74 12.78 -1.75
CA PRO A 71 -8.40 12.56 -3.14
C PRO A 71 -9.12 13.59 -4.02
N ALA A 72 -8.41 14.17 -4.98
CA ALA A 72 -9.04 15.08 -5.94
C ALA A 72 -10.21 14.37 -6.65
N ALA A 73 -11.28 15.13 -6.92
CA ALA A 73 -12.42 14.62 -7.68
C ALA A 73 -11.93 14.05 -9.03
N PRO A 74 -12.57 12.98 -9.57
CA PRO A 74 -12.18 12.40 -10.85
C PRO A 74 -12.06 13.43 -11.98
N ILE A 75 -11.14 13.22 -12.91
CA ILE A 75 -10.97 14.09 -14.09
C ILE A 75 -12.28 14.10 -14.89
N GLY A 76 -12.77 15.29 -15.22
CA GLY A 76 -14.04 15.48 -15.93
C GLY A 76 -15.28 15.63 -15.04
N THR A 77 -15.12 15.68 -13.69
CA THR A 77 -16.24 15.84 -12.75
C THR A 77 -17.13 17.05 -13.04
N ALA A 78 -16.56 18.22 -13.42
CA ALA A 78 -17.36 19.40 -13.74
C ALA A 78 -18.27 19.17 -14.97
N ALA A 79 -17.73 18.63 -16.03
CA ALA A 79 -18.50 18.30 -17.22
C ALA A 79 -19.52 17.18 -16.99
N TRP A 80 -19.22 16.21 -16.13
CA TRP A 80 -20.16 15.18 -15.70
C TRP A 80 -21.34 15.75 -14.92
N ARG A 81 -21.09 16.68 -13.99
CA ARG A 81 -22.15 17.36 -13.21
C ARG A 81 -23.04 18.27 -14.07
N ALA A 82 -22.48 18.81 -15.14
CA ALA A 82 -23.21 19.64 -16.10
C ALA A 82 -23.97 18.83 -17.16
N ASP A 83 -23.91 17.51 -17.14
CA ASP A 83 -24.67 16.66 -18.07
C ASP A 83 -26.17 16.73 -17.72
N PRO A 84 -27.06 16.96 -18.71
CA PRO A 84 -28.51 17.15 -18.46
C PRO A 84 -29.21 15.91 -17.94
N ARG A 85 -28.57 14.74 -17.92
CA ARG A 85 -29.18 13.45 -17.52
C ARG A 85 -29.17 13.18 -16.03
N ALA A 86 -28.95 14.11 -15.14
CA ALA A 86 -28.93 13.93 -13.69
C ALA A 86 -28.09 12.69 -13.25
N LEU A 87 -26.84 12.62 -13.75
CA LEU A 87 -25.93 11.50 -13.48
C LEU A 87 -25.55 11.45 -11.98
N PRO A 88 -25.26 10.25 -11.42
CA PRO A 88 -24.81 10.12 -10.03
C PRO A 88 -23.55 10.94 -9.78
N ASP A 89 -23.52 11.70 -8.67
CA ASP A 89 -22.34 12.51 -8.34
C ASP A 89 -21.10 11.64 -8.15
N PRO A 90 -19.99 11.90 -8.87
CA PRO A 90 -18.84 11.00 -8.89
C PRO A 90 -18.03 11.01 -7.59
N VAL A 91 -18.30 11.97 -6.69
CA VAL A 91 -17.59 12.10 -5.41
C VAL A 91 -18.41 11.53 -4.26
N THR A 92 -19.73 11.81 -4.25
CA THR A 92 -20.60 11.53 -3.09
C THR A 92 -21.55 10.37 -3.30
N ALA A 93 -21.89 9.97 -4.56
CA ALA A 93 -22.80 8.87 -4.78
C ALA A 93 -22.24 7.55 -4.24
N GLU A 94 -23.07 6.83 -3.48
CA GLU A 94 -22.71 5.52 -2.94
C GLU A 94 -22.48 4.49 -4.05
N PRO A 95 -21.50 3.58 -3.94
CA PRO A 95 -21.20 2.58 -4.97
C PRO A 95 -22.40 1.72 -5.39
N ALA A 96 -23.29 1.39 -4.46
CA ALA A 96 -24.52 0.66 -4.77
C ALA A 96 -25.48 1.49 -5.64
N ALA A 97 -25.58 2.80 -5.43
CA ALA A 97 -26.37 3.70 -6.26
C ALA A 97 -25.77 3.85 -7.66
N VAL A 98 -24.44 3.96 -7.75
CA VAL A 98 -23.72 3.95 -9.04
C VAL A 98 -24.01 2.64 -9.79
N HIS A 99 -23.94 1.50 -9.10
CA HIS A 99 -24.25 0.19 -9.71
C HIS A 99 -25.67 0.13 -10.27
N ARG A 100 -26.68 0.54 -9.49
CA ARG A 100 -28.07 0.59 -9.94
C ARG A 100 -28.26 1.49 -11.15
N PHE A 101 -27.67 2.69 -11.14
CA PHE A 101 -27.71 3.60 -12.29
C PHE A 101 -27.21 2.90 -13.57
N TYR A 102 -26.02 2.28 -13.53
CA TYR A 102 -25.52 1.58 -14.69
C TYR A 102 -26.36 0.35 -15.06
N ALA A 103 -27.04 -0.29 -14.12
CA ALA A 103 -27.93 -1.42 -14.41
C ALA A 103 -29.14 -1.01 -15.29
N THR A 104 -29.64 0.21 -15.14
CA THR A 104 -30.77 0.74 -15.93
C THR A 104 -30.35 1.29 -17.30
N GLU A 105 -29.06 1.61 -17.49
CA GLU A 105 -28.56 2.15 -18.74
C GLU A 105 -28.37 1.08 -19.83
N SER A 106 -28.68 1.42 -21.09
CA SER A 106 -28.41 0.55 -22.22
C SER A 106 -26.90 0.33 -22.44
N PRO A 107 -26.46 -0.78 -23.05
CA PRO A 107 -25.06 -0.98 -23.37
C PRO A 107 -24.44 0.13 -24.22
N ALA A 108 -25.23 0.75 -25.11
CA ALA A 108 -24.79 1.87 -25.94
C ALA A 108 -24.59 3.13 -25.10
N ALA A 109 -25.52 3.46 -24.21
CA ALA A 109 -25.43 4.59 -23.28
C ALA A 109 -24.23 4.47 -22.33
N ARG A 110 -24.02 3.27 -21.76
CA ARG A 110 -22.83 2.98 -20.92
C ARG A 110 -21.53 3.26 -21.67
N ARG A 111 -21.40 2.78 -22.91
CA ARG A 111 -20.21 3.03 -23.74
C ARG A 111 -20.05 4.50 -24.11
N ALA A 112 -21.13 5.21 -24.38
CA ALA A 112 -21.10 6.65 -24.65
C ALA A 112 -20.57 7.44 -23.45
N LEU A 113 -21.05 7.12 -22.23
CA LEU A 113 -20.54 7.70 -20.99
C LEU A 113 -19.05 7.45 -20.79
N ALA A 114 -18.59 6.21 -21.00
CA ALA A 114 -17.18 5.86 -20.82
C ALA A 114 -16.26 6.61 -21.83
N ARG A 115 -16.72 6.86 -23.04
CA ARG A 115 -15.97 7.65 -24.02
C ARG A 115 -15.97 9.14 -23.70
N ARG A 116 -17.11 9.68 -23.26
CA ARG A 116 -17.27 11.12 -22.99
C ARG A 116 -16.60 11.55 -21.69
N TYR A 117 -16.66 10.70 -20.65
CA TYR A 117 -16.17 10.98 -19.30
C TYR A 117 -15.24 9.89 -18.78
N PRO A 118 -14.14 9.58 -19.48
CA PRO A 118 -13.32 8.40 -19.13
C PRO A 118 -12.73 8.46 -17.72
N GLY A 119 -12.30 9.63 -17.24
CA GLY A 119 -11.75 9.77 -15.90
C GLY A 119 -12.79 9.56 -14.80
N VAL A 120 -14.06 9.97 -15.02
CA VAL A 120 -15.16 9.73 -14.09
C VAL A 120 -15.54 8.25 -14.09
N VAL A 121 -15.87 7.70 -15.25
CA VAL A 121 -16.35 6.31 -15.38
C VAL A 121 -15.28 5.31 -14.94
N GLY A 122 -14.02 5.56 -15.29
CA GLY A 122 -12.89 4.72 -14.89
C GLY A 122 -12.65 4.68 -13.39
N SER A 123 -13.00 5.77 -12.68
CA SER A 123 -12.84 5.89 -11.22
C SER A 123 -14.12 5.61 -10.43
N SER A 124 -15.25 5.33 -11.11
CA SER A 124 -16.55 5.15 -10.45
C SER A 124 -16.68 3.77 -9.81
N ASP A 125 -16.53 3.72 -8.48
CA ASP A 125 -16.77 2.50 -7.71
C ASP A 125 -18.24 2.08 -7.83
N GLY A 126 -18.47 0.80 -8.14
CA GLY A 126 -19.80 0.25 -8.45
C GLY A 126 -20.16 0.26 -9.94
N ALA A 127 -19.45 0.97 -10.81
CA ALA A 127 -19.64 0.84 -12.26
C ALA A 127 -19.17 -0.54 -12.76
N PRO A 128 -19.79 -1.06 -13.86
CA PRO A 128 -19.43 -2.36 -14.42
C PRO A 128 -17.92 -2.47 -14.72
N VAL A 129 -17.30 -3.59 -14.31
CA VAL A 129 -15.85 -3.81 -14.40
C VAL A 129 -15.31 -3.57 -15.82
N ALA A 130 -15.97 -4.17 -16.84
CA ALA A 130 -15.55 -4.00 -18.23
C ALA A 130 -15.62 -2.54 -18.71
N LEU A 131 -16.60 -1.78 -18.20
CA LEU A 131 -16.76 -0.37 -18.54
C LEU A 131 -15.64 0.49 -17.93
N ARG A 132 -15.28 0.21 -16.67
CA ARG A 132 -14.12 0.85 -16.02
C ARG A 132 -12.82 0.56 -16.78
N TYR A 133 -12.60 -0.68 -17.20
CA TYR A 133 -11.42 -1.04 -18.02
C TYR A 133 -11.37 -0.25 -19.32
N ALA A 134 -12.49 -0.16 -20.04
CA ALA A 134 -12.57 0.60 -21.29
C ALA A 134 -12.29 2.09 -21.07
N ALA A 135 -12.91 2.68 -20.04
CA ALA A 135 -12.74 4.09 -19.69
C ALA A 135 -11.29 4.40 -19.29
N ASN A 136 -10.69 3.59 -18.40
CA ASN A 136 -9.30 3.79 -17.98
C ASN A 136 -8.31 3.61 -19.14
N ARG A 137 -8.57 2.72 -20.08
CA ARG A 137 -7.76 2.61 -21.30
C ARG A 137 -7.77 3.90 -22.11
N VAL A 138 -8.93 4.57 -22.25
CA VAL A 138 -9.03 5.88 -22.89
C VAL A 138 -8.25 6.94 -22.10
N ALA A 139 -8.45 7.00 -20.78
CA ALA A 139 -7.77 7.96 -19.91
C ALA A 139 -6.23 7.78 -19.95
N MET A 140 -5.74 6.54 -19.92
CA MET A 140 -4.31 6.22 -19.97
C MET A 140 -3.68 6.61 -21.32
N ARG A 141 -4.37 6.39 -22.42
CA ARG A 141 -3.90 6.86 -23.74
C ARG A 141 -3.80 8.38 -23.81
N ALA A 142 -4.78 9.08 -23.25
CA ALA A 142 -4.78 10.54 -23.21
C ALA A 142 -3.69 11.12 -22.28
N ALA A 143 -3.23 10.34 -21.30
CA ALA A 143 -2.17 10.74 -20.37
C ALA A 143 -0.74 10.57 -20.91
N GLY A 144 -0.60 10.07 -22.13
CA GLY A 144 0.67 10.00 -22.87
C GLY A 144 1.31 8.61 -22.92
N PRO A 145 2.42 8.47 -23.67
CA PRO A 145 3.01 7.17 -24.05
C PRO A 145 3.37 6.29 -22.86
N ARG A 146 3.86 6.88 -21.78
CA ARG A 146 4.22 6.17 -20.55
C ARG A 146 3.11 5.27 -20.01
N PHE A 147 1.84 5.67 -20.20
CA PHE A 147 0.68 4.94 -19.73
C PHE A 147 -0.07 4.23 -20.86
N ALA A 148 -0.01 4.78 -22.09
CA ALA A 148 -0.73 4.27 -23.25
C ALA A 148 -0.35 2.84 -23.63
N ASP A 149 0.93 2.49 -23.45
CA ASP A 149 1.49 1.18 -23.83
C ASP A 149 1.20 0.09 -22.79
N ARG A 150 0.52 0.42 -21.69
CA ARG A 150 0.14 -0.57 -20.65
C ARG A 150 -1.05 -1.41 -21.11
N THR A 151 -0.86 -2.72 -21.20
CA THR A 151 -1.88 -3.67 -21.67
C THR A 151 -2.78 -4.23 -20.56
N GLY A 152 -2.52 -3.84 -19.30
CA GLY A 152 -3.27 -4.30 -18.12
C GLY A 152 -4.75 -3.90 -18.10
N ARG A 153 -5.48 -4.39 -17.11
CA ARG A 153 -6.88 -4.07 -16.81
C ARG A 153 -6.94 -3.16 -15.59
N TYR A 154 -7.50 -1.96 -15.72
CA TYR A 154 -7.43 -0.93 -14.68
C TYR A 154 -8.82 -0.53 -14.17
N LEU A 155 -9.01 -0.58 -12.85
CA LEU A 155 -10.22 -0.10 -12.17
C LEU A 155 -10.10 1.35 -11.70
N LEU A 156 -8.90 1.90 -11.69
CA LEU A 156 -8.61 3.26 -11.28
C LEU A 156 -7.39 3.74 -12.05
N PHE A 157 -7.47 4.96 -12.59
CA PHE A 157 -6.33 5.65 -13.14
C PHE A 157 -6.52 7.16 -13.01
N ASP A 158 -5.65 7.80 -12.26
CA ASP A 158 -5.56 9.25 -12.13
C ASP A 158 -4.07 9.63 -12.07
N PRO A 159 -3.50 10.24 -13.12
CA PRO A 159 -2.07 10.55 -13.17
C PRO A 159 -1.67 11.81 -12.42
N ARG A 160 -2.62 12.56 -11.84
CA ARG A 160 -2.35 13.84 -11.18
C ARG A 160 -1.68 13.66 -9.81
N GLY A 161 -0.75 14.57 -9.49
CA GLY A 161 0.03 14.52 -8.26
C GLY A 161 0.85 13.23 -8.17
N ASP A 162 0.80 12.53 -7.03
CA ASP A 162 1.45 11.23 -6.86
C ASP A 162 0.76 10.12 -7.68
N GLY A 163 -0.42 10.39 -8.21
CA GLY A 163 -1.22 9.48 -9.02
C GLY A 163 -1.91 8.39 -8.22
N ARG A 164 -2.94 7.81 -8.84
CA ARG A 164 -3.69 6.65 -8.28
C ARG A 164 -3.90 5.62 -9.38
N VAL A 165 -3.66 4.36 -9.06
CA VAL A 165 -3.77 3.25 -10.00
C VAL A 165 -4.35 2.02 -9.30
N ALA A 166 -5.29 1.31 -9.95
CA ALA A 166 -5.67 -0.02 -9.52
C ALA A 166 -5.65 -0.98 -10.71
N GLU A 167 -4.68 -1.88 -10.74
CA GLU A 167 -4.49 -2.88 -11.80
C GLU A 167 -5.00 -4.26 -11.35
N VAL A 168 -5.65 -4.96 -12.26
CA VAL A 168 -6.26 -6.27 -12.00
C VAL A 168 -5.48 -7.38 -12.69
N PHE A 169 -5.13 -8.40 -11.94
CA PHE A 169 -4.56 -9.66 -12.39
C PHE A 169 -5.61 -10.77 -12.27
N GLY A 170 -5.87 -11.48 -13.34
CA GLY A 170 -6.93 -12.50 -13.41
C GLY A 170 -8.25 -11.97 -13.96
N ASP A 171 -9.28 -12.81 -13.92
CA ASP A 171 -10.62 -12.47 -14.40
C ASP A 171 -11.53 -12.04 -13.25
N LEU A 172 -11.54 -10.74 -12.96
CA LEU A 172 -12.34 -10.18 -11.88
C LEU A 172 -13.84 -10.36 -12.11
N ALA A 173 -14.29 -10.45 -13.37
CA ALA A 173 -15.71 -10.61 -13.67
C ALA A 173 -16.27 -11.96 -13.20
N HIS A 174 -15.43 -12.98 -13.14
CA HIS A 174 -15.80 -14.35 -12.73
C HIS A 174 -15.13 -14.81 -11.43
N ALA A 175 -14.26 -13.99 -10.84
CA ALA A 175 -13.58 -14.35 -9.60
C ALA A 175 -14.56 -14.51 -8.43
N ASP A 176 -14.42 -15.59 -7.67
CA ASP A 176 -15.12 -15.85 -6.40
C ASP A 176 -14.25 -15.54 -5.19
N ARG A 177 -12.94 -15.36 -5.40
CA ARG A 177 -11.95 -14.88 -4.42
C ARG A 177 -11.15 -13.71 -5.01
N ILE A 178 -11.11 -12.61 -4.29
CA ILE A 178 -10.42 -11.40 -4.70
C ILE A 178 -9.42 -11.01 -3.61
N ALA A 179 -8.18 -10.76 -3.99
CA ALA A 179 -7.20 -10.12 -3.11
C ALA A 179 -7.01 -8.66 -3.51
N VAL A 180 -7.02 -7.75 -2.53
CA VAL A 180 -6.67 -6.34 -2.72
C VAL A 180 -5.34 -6.10 -2.01
N LEU A 181 -4.30 -5.74 -2.75
CA LEU A 181 -2.96 -5.45 -2.21
C LEU A 181 -2.79 -3.94 -2.05
N VAL A 182 -2.59 -3.51 -0.78
CA VAL A 182 -2.43 -2.12 -0.37
C VAL A 182 -0.94 -1.85 -0.12
N PRO A 183 -0.32 -0.87 -0.78
CA PRO A 183 1.10 -0.58 -0.66
C PRO A 183 1.46 0.15 0.64
N GLY A 184 2.75 0.19 0.92
CA GLY A 184 3.37 0.98 1.98
C GLY A 184 3.75 2.39 1.56
N ALA A 185 4.79 2.94 2.23
CA ALA A 185 5.37 4.23 1.93
C ALA A 185 6.22 4.20 0.64
N GLY A 186 6.28 5.33 -0.06
CA GLY A 186 7.13 5.53 -1.23
C GLY A 186 6.55 5.06 -2.56
N ASP A 187 5.34 4.51 -2.58
CA ASP A 187 4.64 4.13 -3.81
C ASP A 187 3.89 5.31 -4.43
N ASP A 188 3.96 5.43 -5.75
CA ASP A 188 3.22 6.39 -6.56
C ASP A 188 2.99 5.85 -7.97
N ALA A 189 2.19 6.54 -8.80
CA ALA A 189 1.94 6.09 -10.17
C ALA A 189 3.21 6.08 -11.03
N ALA A 190 4.26 6.80 -10.64
CA ALA A 190 5.52 6.83 -11.35
C ALA A 190 6.31 5.53 -11.20
N ASN A 191 6.25 4.91 -10.03
CA ASN A 191 7.00 3.71 -9.70
C ASN A 191 6.12 2.45 -9.57
N PHE A 192 4.81 2.55 -9.78
CA PHE A 192 3.84 1.46 -9.65
C PHE A 192 4.24 0.17 -10.36
N TRP A 193 4.87 0.27 -11.55
CA TRP A 193 5.32 -0.88 -12.35
C TRP A 193 6.83 -1.15 -12.27
N SER A 194 7.64 -0.14 -11.94
CA SER A 194 9.10 -0.25 -11.90
C SER A 194 9.69 -0.39 -10.50
N GLY A 195 8.89 -0.04 -9.48
CA GLY A 195 9.31 -0.02 -8.08
C GLY A 195 10.08 1.25 -7.67
N ALA A 196 9.95 1.62 -6.42
CA ALA A 196 10.65 2.77 -5.85
C ALA A 196 12.18 2.61 -6.00
N GLY A 197 12.83 3.65 -6.55
CA GLY A 197 14.26 3.63 -6.85
C GLY A 197 14.65 2.67 -7.97
N GLY A 198 13.72 2.29 -8.87
CA GLY A 198 13.94 1.34 -9.96
C GLY A 198 14.08 -0.11 -9.50
N ARG A 199 13.77 -0.40 -8.24
CA ARG A 199 13.87 -1.74 -7.65
C ARG A 199 12.60 -2.53 -7.94
N GLY A 200 12.60 -3.33 -9.00
CA GLY A 200 11.40 -4.02 -9.48
C GLY A 200 10.67 -4.88 -8.44
N TYR A 201 11.35 -5.40 -7.41
CA TYR A 201 10.70 -6.14 -6.32
C TYR A 201 9.81 -5.25 -5.43
N ARG A 202 10.02 -3.93 -5.45
CA ARG A 202 9.18 -2.93 -4.76
C ARG A 202 7.99 -2.48 -5.61
N ALA A 203 7.89 -2.89 -6.88
CA ALA A 203 6.78 -2.51 -7.75
C ALA A 203 5.47 -3.18 -7.30
N LEU A 204 4.46 -2.39 -6.94
CA LEU A 204 3.17 -2.91 -6.48
C LEU A 204 2.52 -3.83 -7.50
N ALA A 205 2.57 -3.48 -8.79
CA ALA A 205 2.06 -4.32 -9.88
C ALA A 205 2.78 -5.68 -9.95
N ARG A 206 4.10 -5.70 -9.74
CA ARG A 206 4.89 -6.95 -9.74
C ARG A 206 4.54 -7.82 -8.53
N GLN A 207 4.44 -7.23 -7.35
CA GLN A 207 4.04 -7.94 -6.12
C GLN A 207 2.66 -8.58 -6.28
N ALA A 208 1.68 -7.83 -6.78
CA ALA A 208 0.35 -8.35 -7.06
C ALA A 208 0.35 -9.45 -8.13
N GLY A 209 1.15 -9.30 -9.18
CA GLY A 209 1.33 -10.34 -10.20
C GLY A 209 1.96 -11.62 -9.66
N GLN A 210 2.90 -11.52 -8.70
CA GLN A 210 3.49 -12.66 -8.00
C GLN A 210 2.45 -13.36 -7.12
N LEU A 211 1.68 -12.59 -6.34
CA LEU A 211 0.58 -13.11 -5.53
C LEU A 211 -0.48 -13.82 -6.40
N TYR A 212 -0.83 -13.22 -7.54
CA TYR A 212 -1.78 -13.83 -8.49
C TYR A 212 -1.26 -15.17 -9.02
N ARG A 213 -0.02 -15.24 -9.51
CA ARG A 213 0.55 -16.48 -10.03
C ARG A 213 0.60 -17.59 -8.98
N GLN A 214 0.97 -17.23 -7.73
CA GLN A 214 1.00 -18.17 -6.62
C GLN A 214 -0.41 -18.65 -6.22
N GLY A 215 -1.38 -17.74 -6.23
CA GLY A 215 -2.76 -18.02 -5.82
C GLY A 215 -3.59 -18.74 -6.87
N VAL A 216 -3.47 -18.41 -8.16
CA VAL A 216 -4.25 -19.03 -9.23
C VAL A 216 -3.88 -20.51 -9.40
N ALA A 217 -2.66 -20.90 -9.06
CA ALA A 217 -2.25 -22.31 -9.01
C ALA A 217 -2.99 -23.10 -7.91
N GLN A 218 -3.55 -22.41 -6.91
CA GLN A 218 -4.32 -23.01 -5.81
C GLN A 218 -5.84 -22.92 -6.04
N ARG A 219 -6.31 -21.93 -6.80
CA ARG A 219 -7.73 -21.65 -7.05
C ARG A 219 -7.92 -20.89 -8.35
N SER A 220 -8.60 -21.49 -9.33
CA SER A 220 -8.84 -20.90 -10.67
C SER A 220 -9.67 -19.63 -10.64
N GLY A 221 -10.68 -19.54 -9.77
CA GLY A 221 -11.55 -18.36 -9.58
C GLY A 221 -10.93 -17.25 -8.73
N PHE A 222 -9.60 -17.04 -8.84
CA PHE A 222 -8.86 -16.05 -8.05
C PHE A 222 -8.46 -14.84 -8.89
N ALA A 223 -8.61 -13.64 -8.33
CA ALA A 223 -8.10 -12.39 -8.91
C ALA A 223 -7.38 -11.56 -7.86
N VAL A 224 -6.38 -10.78 -8.29
CA VAL A 224 -5.63 -9.84 -7.43
C VAL A 224 -5.73 -8.44 -8.00
N ILE A 225 -5.90 -7.46 -7.12
CA ILE A 225 -5.92 -6.04 -7.45
C ILE A 225 -4.73 -5.37 -6.75
N ALA A 226 -3.78 -4.86 -7.52
CA ALA A 226 -2.76 -3.93 -7.04
C ALA A 226 -3.43 -2.56 -6.85
N TRP A 227 -3.65 -2.13 -5.60
CA TRP A 227 -4.46 -0.95 -5.31
C TRP A 227 -3.63 0.18 -4.71
N LEU A 228 -3.28 1.17 -5.52
CA LEU A 228 -2.73 2.46 -5.12
C LEU A 228 -3.85 3.51 -5.19
N GLY A 229 -4.74 3.51 -4.21
CA GLY A 229 -5.92 4.40 -4.18
C GLY A 229 -5.75 5.62 -3.28
N TYR A 230 -4.59 5.80 -2.65
CA TYR A 230 -4.30 6.88 -1.72
C TYR A 230 -2.90 7.45 -1.92
N ARG A 231 -2.65 8.63 -1.37
CA ARG A 231 -1.32 9.23 -1.33
C ARG A 231 -0.49 8.56 -0.24
N THR A 232 0.61 7.93 -0.63
CA THR A 232 1.52 7.29 0.32
C THR A 232 2.52 8.30 0.91
N PRO A 233 3.01 8.08 2.14
CA PRO A 233 4.12 8.87 2.68
C PRO A 233 5.38 8.74 1.81
N LYS A 234 6.20 9.81 1.78
CA LYS A 234 7.45 9.84 0.99
C LYS A 234 8.67 9.73 1.91
N GLY A 235 9.05 8.51 2.28
CA GLY A 235 10.20 8.23 3.13
C GLY A 235 9.92 8.28 4.64
N VAL A 236 10.91 7.98 5.47
CA VAL A 236 10.79 7.95 6.93
C VAL A 236 10.74 9.39 7.46
N SER A 237 9.55 9.93 7.62
CA SER A 237 9.29 11.30 8.05
C SER A 237 8.19 11.35 9.12
N LEU A 238 7.98 12.55 9.72
CA LEU A 238 6.84 12.77 10.63
C LEU A 238 5.48 12.44 9.97
N SER A 239 5.36 12.57 8.64
CA SER A 239 4.14 12.21 7.91
C SER A 239 3.87 10.71 7.90
N GLU A 240 4.90 9.86 8.00
CA GLU A 240 4.74 8.40 8.14
C GLU A 240 4.32 7.98 9.54
N ALA A 241 4.76 8.74 10.55
CA ALA A 241 4.34 8.52 11.92
C ALA A 241 2.90 8.98 12.17
N ARG A 242 2.34 9.85 11.29
CA ARG A 242 0.97 10.38 11.40
C ARG A 242 -0.02 9.53 10.63
N GLU A 243 -1.22 9.43 11.16
CA GLU A 243 -2.30 8.65 10.57
C GLU A 243 -3.11 9.40 9.50
N ASP A 244 -2.87 10.69 9.24
CA ASP A 244 -3.70 11.53 8.37
C ASP A 244 -3.83 10.96 6.95
N LEU A 245 -2.71 10.51 6.35
CA LEU A 245 -2.71 9.87 5.04
C LEU A 245 -3.38 8.50 5.07
N ALA A 246 -3.18 7.74 6.18
CA ALA A 246 -3.81 6.45 6.34
C ALA A 246 -5.33 6.56 6.52
N ARG A 247 -5.85 7.59 7.20
CA ARG A 247 -7.30 7.86 7.33
C ARG A 247 -7.92 8.11 5.96
N THR A 248 -7.30 8.97 5.15
CA THR A 248 -7.75 9.22 3.77
C THR A 248 -7.68 7.95 2.92
N GLY A 249 -6.62 7.15 3.08
CA GLY A 249 -6.47 5.86 2.43
C GLY A 249 -7.55 4.87 2.87
N ALA A 250 -7.89 4.85 4.15
CA ALA A 250 -8.94 3.99 4.70
C ALA A 250 -10.31 4.34 4.12
N ASP A 251 -10.66 5.62 4.01
CA ASP A 251 -11.91 6.07 3.39
C ASP A 251 -12.00 5.64 1.91
N ALA A 252 -10.91 5.82 1.17
CA ALA A 252 -10.83 5.40 -0.22
C ALA A 252 -10.93 3.86 -0.37
N LEU A 253 -10.27 3.09 0.52
CA LEU A 253 -10.32 1.63 0.51
C LEU A 253 -11.72 1.10 0.81
N VAL A 254 -12.39 1.65 1.82
CA VAL A 254 -13.78 1.28 2.17
C VAL A 254 -14.71 1.49 0.99
N ARG A 255 -14.62 2.66 0.33
CA ARG A 255 -15.41 2.97 -0.86
C ARG A 255 -15.09 2.03 -2.02
N PHE A 256 -13.81 1.76 -2.27
CA PHE A 256 -13.37 0.84 -3.32
C PHE A 256 -13.91 -0.58 -3.11
N VAL A 257 -13.80 -1.11 -1.89
CA VAL A 257 -14.30 -2.45 -1.54
C VAL A 257 -15.84 -2.51 -1.58
N ALA A 258 -16.54 -1.44 -1.18
CA ALA A 258 -17.97 -1.32 -1.36
C ALA A 258 -18.37 -1.36 -2.85
N GLY A 259 -17.54 -0.77 -3.73
CA GLY A 259 -17.68 -0.88 -5.18
C GLY A 259 -17.49 -2.31 -5.69
N LEU A 260 -16.51 -3.05 -5.16
CA LEU A 260 -16.36 -4.47 -5.47
C LEU A 260 -17.57 -5.28 -5.03
N ARG A 261 -18.10 -5.02 -3.83
CA ARG A 261 -19.33 -5.66 -3.34
C ARG A 261 -20.53 -5.42 -4.28
N ALA A 262 -20.67 -4.20 -4.79
CA ALA A 262 -21.79 -3.88 -5.69
C ALA A 262 -21.73 -4.67 -7.00
N VAL A 263 -20.52 -4.89 -7.56
CA VAL A 263 -20.35 -5.60 -8.84
C VAL A 263 -20.07 -7.10 -8.69
N ARG A 264 -19.62 -7.55 -7.51
CA ARG A 264 -19.29 -8.94 -7.19
C ARG A 264 -19.82 -9.32 -5.80
N PRO A 265 -21.16 -9.37 -5.61
CA PRO A 265 -21.77 -9.51 -4.29
C PRO A 265 -21.46 -10.85 -3.60
N HIS A 266 -21.18 -11.90 -4.36
CA HIS A 266 -20.92 -13.25 -3.84
C HIS A 266 -19.42 -13.58 -3.72
N ALA A 267 -18.52 -12.72 -4.23
CA ALA A 267 -17.09 -12.94 -4.07
C ALA A 267 -16.65 -12.59 -2.64
N THR A 268 -15.75 -13.38 -2.08
CA THR A 268 -15.07 -13.04 -0.83
C THR A 268 -13.79 -12.28 -1.11
N VAL A 269 -13.43 -11.37 -0.21
CA VAL A 269 -12.28 -10.48 -0.38
C VAL A 269 -11.27 -10.70 0.75
N ALA A 270 -10.00 -10.83 0.40
CA ALA A 270 -8.87 -10.68 1.31
C ALA A 270 -8.18 -9.33 1.05
N VAL A 271 -7.95 -8.54 2.08
CA VAL A 271 -7.16 -7.30 1.96
C VAL A 271 -5.80 -7.53 2.56
N LEU A 272 -4.77 -7.41 1.74
CA LEU A 272 -3.38 -7.61 2.13
C LEU A 272 -2.65 -6.26 2.12
N ALA A 273 -1.78 -6.04 3.08
CA ALA A 273 -1.03 -4.79 3.15
C ALA A 273 0.43 -5.01 3.53
N HIS A 274 1.28 -4.19 2.96
CA HIS A 274 2.69 -4.10 3.31
C HIS A 274 2.98 -2.78 4.04
N SER A 275 3.82 -2.85 5.08
CA SER A 275 4.36 -1.68 5.76
C SER A 275 3.26 -0.71 6.22
N TYR A 276 3.36 0.58 5.88
CA TYR A 276 2.38 1.62 6.20
C TYR A 276 0.95 1.31 5.73
N GLY A 277 0.78 0.51 4.67
CA GLY A 277 -0.53 0.03 4.24
C GLY A 277 -1.30 -0.72 5.33
N SER A 278 -0.60 -1.28 6.34
CA SER A 278 -1.21 -1.93 7.51
C SER A 278 -2.04 -0.96 8.35
N VAL A 279 -1.60 0.30 8.46
CA VAL A 279 -2.34 1.35 9.17
C VAL A 279 -3.61 1.71 8.40
N VAL A 280 -3.51 1.78 7.06
CA VAL A 280 -4.67 2.02 6.17
C VAL A 280 -5.75 0.97 6.38
N ILE A 281 -5.38 -0.33 6.34
CA ILE A 281 -6.37 -1.39 6.52
C ILE A 281 -6.87 -1.50 7.95
N GLY A 282 -6.05 -1.20 8.95
CA GLY A 282 -6.47 -1.16 10.35
C GLY A 282 -7.56 -0.10 10.59
N LEU A 283 -7.35 1.13 10.08
CA LEU A 283 -8.33 2.22 10.18
C LEU A 283 -9.60 1.97 9.33
N ALA A 284 -9.50 1.18 8.26
CA ALA A 284 -10.63 0.78 7.44
C ALA A 284 -11.46 -0.35 8.07
N ALA A 285 -10.84 -1.24 8.83
CA ALA A 285 -11.30 -2.57 9.19
C ALA A 285 -12.77 -2.65 9.62
N ARG A 286 -13.21 -1.81 10.57
CA ARG A 286 -14.59 -1.82 11.09
C ARG A 286 -15.65 -1.38 10.09
N ARG A 287 -15.24 -0.70 8.99
CA ARG A 287 -16.15 -0.18 7.95
C ARG A 287 -16.14 -1.02 6.68
N LEU A 288 -15.25 -2.01 6.59
CA LEU A 288 -15.20 -2.92 5.46
C LEU A 288 -16.43 -3.83 5.47
N PRO A 289 -17.03 -4.14 4.30
CA PRO A 289 -18.19 -5.03 4.23
C PRO A 289 -17.83 -6.46 4.65
N ALA A 290 -18.83 -7.21 5.14
CA ALA A 290 -18.68 -8.59 5.64
C ALA A 290 -18.08 -9.59 4.63
N GLN A 291 -18.10 -9.27 3.33
CA GLN A 291 -17.40 -10.08 2.31
C GLN A 291 -15.87 -10.03 2.46
N VAL A 292 -15.32 -9.07 3.21
CA VAL A 292 -13.91 -9.08 3.60
C VAL A 292 -13.74 -10.10 4.71
N THR A 293 -13.17 -11.24 4.39
CA THR A 293 -13.02 -12.37 5.31
C THR A 293 -11.64 -12.45 5.94
N ASP A 294 -10.66 -11.78 5.35
CA ASP A 294 -9.27 -11.83 5.77
C ASP A 294 -8.58 -10.47 5.62
N LEU A 295 -7.84 -10.06 6.65
CA LEU A 295 -6.90 -8.95 6.64
C LEU A 295 -5.52 -9.52 6.93
N ALA A 296 -4.55 -9.34 6.03
CA ALA A 296 -3.20 -9.84 6.21
C ALA A 296 -2.16 -8.72 6.10
N VAL A 297 -1.27 -8.62 7.08
CA VAL A 297 -0.23 -7.59 7.10
C VAL A 297 1.16 -8.20 7.15
N VAL A 298 2.08 -7.63 6.38
CA VAL A 298 3.51 -7.96 6.42
C VAL A 298 4.36 -6.71 6.60
N GLY A 299 5.45 -6.83 7.36
CA GLY A 299 6.33 -5.69 7.64
C GLY A 299 5.60 -4.52 8.31
N SER A 300 4.62 -4.80 9.14
CA SER A 300 3.71 -3.80 9.70
C SER A 300 4.34 -3.00 10.84
N PRO A 301 4.24 -1.65 10.83
CA PRO A 301 4.56 -0.81 11.99
C PRO A 301 3.49 -0.86 13.10
N GLY A 302 2.29 -1.34 12.77
CA GLY A 302 1.07 -1.36 13.59
C GLY A 302 -0.16 -1.23 12.70
N MET A 303 -1.35 -1.32 13.30
CA MET A 303 -2.64 -1.19 12.61
C MET A 303 -3.51 -0.06 13.19
N GLY A 304 -2.92 0.89 13.91
CA GLY A 304 -3.65 1.99 14.56
C GLY A 304 -4.35 1.59 15.86
N VAL A 305 -4.12 0.37 16.37
CA VAL A 305 -4.69 -0.18 17.61
C VAL A 305 -3.69 -1.10 18.32
N ASP A 306 -3.93 -1.38 19.61
CA ASP A 306 -3.06 -2.24 20.41
C ASP A 306 -3.55 -3.68 20.55
N ASP A 307 -4.76 -3.95 20.09
CA ASP A 307 -5.40 -5.26 20.21
C ASP A 307 -6.32 -5.51 19.00
N VAL A 308 -6.37 -6.76 18.54
CA VAL A 308 -7.15 -7.16 17.35
C VAL A 308 -8.65 -6.92 17.51
N SER A 309 -9.19 -7.02 18.74
CA SER A 309 -10.61 -6.80 19.01
C SER A 309 -11.03 -5.34 18.73
N ARG A 310 -10.10 -4.39 18.91
CA ARG A 310 -10.33 -2.97 18.65
C ARG A 310 -10.43 -2.62 17.15
N LEU A 311 -10.05 -3.53 16.25
CA LEU A 311 -10.28 -3.36 14.82
C LEU A 311 -11.77 -3.37 14.45
N GLY A 312 -12.63 -3.94 15.31
CA GLY A 312 -14.09 -3.97 15.12
C GLY A 312 -14.51 -4.69 13.83
N THR A 313 -13.78 -5.72 13.42
CA THR A 313 -14.03 -6.52 12.22
C THR A 313 -14.29 -7.98 12.56
N THR A 314 -15.08 -8.65 11.71
CA THR A 314 -15.26 -10.12 11.75
C THR A 314 -14.24 -10.86 10.89
N ALA A 315 -13.43 -10.15 10.12
CA ALA A 315 -12.38 -10.75 9.31
C ALA A 315 -11.28 -11.36 10.18
N ARG A 316 -10.70 -12.46 9.74
CA ARG A 316 -9.50 -13.03 10.35
C ARG A 316 -8.33 -12.09 10.11
N VAL A 317 -7.56 -11.79 11.14
CA VAL A 317 -6.38 -10.92 11.07
C VAL A 317 -5.12 -11.78 11.12
N TRP A 318 -4.26 -11.60 10.12
CA TRP A 318 -3.03 -12.35 9.92
C TRP A 318 -1.84 -11.40 9.92
N ALA A 319 -0.72 -11.81 10.51
CA ALA A 319 0.48 -10.99 10.55
C ALA A 319 1.74 -11.80 10.27
N GLY A 320 2.63 -11.26 9.43
CA GLY A 320 3.95 -11.81 9.16
C GLY A 320 5.04 -10.77 9.28
N ARG A 321 6.19 -11.13 9.89
CA ARG A 321 7.38 -10.26 9.95
C ARG A 321 8.63 -11.12 9.99
N CYS A 322 9.56 -10.88 9.06
CA CYS A 322 10.85 -11.56 9.07
C CYS A 322 11.78 -11.02 10.17
N PRO A 323 12.72 -11.85 10.67
CA PRO A 323 13.64 -11.43 11.73
C PRO A 323 14.56 -10.27 11.32
N GLY A 324 14.89 -10.13 10.03
CA GLY A 324 15.76 -9.08 9.48
C GLY A 324 15.06 -7.74 9.26
N ASP A 325 13.73 -7.69 9.34
CA ASP A 325 12.96 -6.49 9.07
C ASP A 325 13.26 -5.37 10.08
N TRP A 326 13.67 -4.21 9.57
CA TRP A 326 13.98 -3.02 10.37
C TRP A 326 12.75 -2.42 11.05
N ILE A 327 11.53 -2.71 10.56
CA ILE A 327 10.27 -2.18 11.10
C ILE A 327 10.09 -2.53 12.59
N ARG A 328 10.74 -3.59 13.07
CA ARG A 328 10.72 -3.99 14.47
C ARG A 328 11.26 -2.92 15.44
N TRP A 329 12.02 -1.95 14.92
CA TRP A 329 12.60 -0.86 15.69
C TRP A 329 11.75 0.41 15.69
N VAL A 330 10.68 0.46 14.92
CA VAL A 330 9.73 1.58 14.93
C VAL A 330 8.99 1.58 16.28
N PRO A 331 8.92 2.74 16.97
CA PRO A 331 8.19 2.86 18.24
C PRO A 331 6.74 2.41 18.08
N LYS A 332 6.27 1.60 19.03
CA LYS A 332 4.94 0.99 19.01
C LYS A 332 3.89 1.85 19.70
N GLU A 333 4.31 2.85 20.45
CA GLU A 333 3.41 3.68 21.26
C GLU A 333 2.78 4.78 20.41
N GLN A 334 1.47 4.96 20.55
CA GLN A 334 0.75 6.08 19.99
C GLN A 334 0.79 7.26 20.94
N VAL A 335 1.58 8.29 20.62
CA VAL A 335 1.67 9.52 21.41
C VAL A 335 1.33 10.70 20.51
N PHE A 336 0.26 11.43 20.83
CA PHE A 336 -0.20 12.62 20.08
C PHE A 336 -0.39 12.38 18.57
N GLY A 337 -0.87 11.22 18.16
CA GLY A 337 -1.08 10.86 16.75
C GLY A 337 0.21 10.45 16.02
N LEU A 338 1.29 10.19 16.76
CA LEU A 338 2.53 9.59 16.26
C LEU A 338 2.59 8.12 16.72
N GLY A 339 3.11 7.25 15.85
CA GLY A 339 3.12 5.81 16.09
C GLY A 339 1.82 5.12 15.63
N HIS A 340 1.85 3.80 15.53
CA HIS A 340 0.77 3.03 14.90
C HIS A 340 0.23 1.90 15.78
N GLY A 341 0.48 1.95 17.07
CA GLY A 341 0.05 0.94 18.04
C GLY A 341 0.95 -0.29 18.07
N ARG A 342 0.48 -1.32 18.77
CA ARG A 342 1.22 -2.58 18.96
C ARG A 342 1.49 -3.29 17.64
N ALA A 343 2.69 -3.91 17.52
CA ALA A 343 3.03 -4.72 16.35
C ALA A 343 2.06 -5.90 16.20
N PRO A 344 1.46 -6.12 15.01
CA PRO A 344 0.50 -7.21 14.84
C PRO A 344 1.07 -8.61 15.03
N THR A 345 2.41 -8.77 14.95
CA THR A 345 3.11 -10.03 15.27
C THR A 345 3.41 -10.21 16.76
N ASP A 346 3.08 -9.26 17.62
CA ASP A 346 3.17 -9.41 19.06
C ASP A 346 2.02 -10.33 19.53
N PRO A 347 2.29 -11.39 20.32
CA PRO A 347 1.24 -12.29 20.81
C PRO A 347 0.10 -11.55 21.53
N ALA A 348 0.40 -10.47 22.24
CA ALA A 348 -0.60 -9.67 22.95
C ALA A 348 -1.48 -8.82 22.01
N PHE A 349 -1.17 -8.72 20.71
CA PHE A 349 -2.07 -8.13 19.72
C PHE A 349 -3.22 -9.07 19.36
N GLY A 350 -2.99 -10.39 19.34
CA GLY A 350 -4.02 -11.41 19.08
C GLY A 350 -4.26 -11.72 17.59
N ALA A 351 -3.41 -11.27 16.67
CA ALA A 351 -3.48 -11.72 15.28
C ALA A 351 -2.90 -13.13 15.08
N ARG A 352 -3.32 -13.80 14.01
CA ARG A 352 -2.77 -15.09 13.60
C ARG A 352 -1.42 -14.87 12.92
N VAL A 353 -0.34 -15.23 13.60
CA VAL A 353 1.02 -15.06 13.07
C VAL A 353 1.35 -16.19 12.09
N PHE A 354 1.97 -15.85 10.96
CA PHE A 354 2.42 -16.81 9.96
C PHE A 354 3.90 -16.69 9.63
N GLY A 355 4.49 -17.79 9.14
CA GLY A 355 5.91 -17.88 8.78
C GLY A 355 6.27 -17.03 7.56
N THR A 356 7.47 -16.48 7.59
CA THR A 356 8.02 -15.62 6.52
C THR A 356 9.41 -16.13 6.07
N GLY A 357 9.64 -17.43 6.13
CA GLY A 357 10.89 -18.04 5.70
C GLY A 357 11.29 -17.65 4.28
N GLY A 358 12.60 -17.46 4.06
CA GLY A 358 13.15 -16.97 2.80
C GLY A 358 13.02 -15.47 2.58
N VAL A 359 12.53 -14.70 3.59
CA VAL A 359 12.51 -13.24 3.58
C VAL A 359 13.53 -12.70 4.58
N ASP A 360 14.46 -11.89 4.11
CA ASP A 360 15.57 -11.37 4.92
C ASP A 360 15.42 -9.87 5.27
N ASP A 361 14.56 -9.14 4.56
CA ASP A 361 14.39 -7.69 4.72
C ASP A 361 12.94 -7.23 4.58
N HIS A 362 12.74 -5.91 4.68
CA HIS A 362 11.42 -5.25 4.67
C HIS A 362 10.68 -5.34 3.34
N ASP A 363 11.35 -5.55 2.22
CA ASP A 363 10.79 -5.34 0.88
C ASP A 363 10.43 -6.66 0.15
N HIS A 364 10.89 -7.83 0.62
CA HIS A 364 10.83 -9.09 -0.12
C HIS A 364 9.70 -10.05 0.28
N TYR A 365 8.69 -9.60 1.03
CA TYR A 365 7.56 -10.46 1.46
C TYR A 365 6.76 -11.10 0.32
N PHE A 366 6.78 -10.50 -0.86
CA PHE A 366 6.12 -11.02 -2.06
C PHE A 366 7.10 -11.69 -3.05
N ALA A 367 8.35 -11.97 -2.64
CA ALA A 367 9.33 -12.60 -3.50
C ALA A 367 8.96 -14.07 -3.82
N PRO A 368 9.12 -14.52 -5.07
CA PRO A 368 8.87 -15.91 -5.44
C PRO A 368 9.73 -16.88 -4.63
N GLY A 369 9.16 -18.03 -4.29
CA GLY A 369 9.86 -19.10 -3.54
C GLY A 369 9.92 -18.87 -2.02
N THR A 370 9.41 -17.74 -1.50
CA THR A 370 9.36 -17.49 -0.06
C THR A 370 8.13 -18.14 0.59
N GLU A 371 8.27 -18.56 1.83
CA GLU A 371 7.15 -19.02 2.67
C GLU A 371 6.11 -17.88 2.84
N SER A 372 6.57 -16.64 2.94
CA SER A 372 5.70 -15.47 3.03
C SER A 372 4.71 -15.39 1.86
N LEU A 373 5.19 -15.45 0.61
CA LEU A 373 4.32 -15.41 -0.56
C LEU A 373 3.37 -16.61 -0.60
N ALA A 374 3.85 -17.81 -0.24
CA ALA A 374 3.02 -19.01 -0.18
C ALA A 374 1.89 -18.88 0.83
N ASN A 375 2.18 -18.36 2.04
CA ASN A 375 1.21 -18.13 3.10
C ASN A 375 0.22 -17.01 2.73
N LEU A 376 0.69 -15.89 2.16
CA LEU A 376 -0.17 -14.81 1.67
C LEU A 376 -1.14 -15.29 0.59
N ALA A 377 -0.67 -16.13 -0.34
CA ALA A 377 -1.52 -16.73 -1.36
C ALA A 377 -2.54 -17.72 -0.76
N ALA A 378 -2.16 -18.51 0.23
CA ALA A 378 -3.05 -19.43 0.94
C ALA A 378 -4.14 -18.67 1.70
N ILE A 379 -3.79 -17.61 2.44
CA ILE A 379 -4.74 -16.72 3.12
C ILE A 379 -5.69 -16.10 2.09
N ALA A 380 -5.17 -15.55 0.99
CA ALA A 380 -5.96 -14.88 -0.02
C ALA A 380 -6.92 -15.82 -0.75
N THR A 381 -6.55 -17.09 -0.99
CA THR A 381 -7.36 -18.05 -1.74
C THR A 381 -8.29 -18.88 -0.87
N ARG A 382 -7.88 -19.24 0.34
CA ARG A 382 -8.60 -20.20 1.22
C ARG A 382 -8.98 -19.63 2.58
N GLY A 383 -8.35 -18.53 3.03
CA GLY A 383 -8.49 -18.00 4.37
C GLY A 383 -7.92 -18.92 5.46
N SER A 384 -6.92 -19.72 5.11
CA SER A 384 -6.21 -20.62 6.03
C SER A 384 -4.76 -20.79 5.57
N LEU A 385 -3.87 -21.14 6.48
CA LEU A 385 -2.55 -21.65 6.17
C LEU A 385 -2.64 -23.12 5.72
N ARG A 386 -1.60 -23.63 5.12
CA ARG A 386 -1.48 -25.06 4.79
C ARG A 386 -1.38 -25.89 6.06
#